data_7ea52ce7d834ffcfcb6781b045b2e83c
#
_entry.id   7ea52ce7d834ffcfcb6781b045b2e83c
#
_cell.length_a   1.000
_cell.length_b   1.000
_cell.length_c   1.000
_cell.angle_alpha   90.00
_cell.angle_beta   90.00
_cell.angle_gamma   90.00
#
_symmetry.space_group_name_H-M   'P 1'
#
loop_
_entity.id
_entity.type
_entity.pdbx_description
1 polymer ?
#
loop_
_entity_poly.entity_id
_entity_poly.type
_entity_poly.pdbx_seq_one_letter_code
_entity_poly.pdbx_strand_id
1 'polypeptide(L)'
;DGIRFDAADCLDNDFIKRIHSFTRSMKPDFWLMGEIIHGDYRRWANPEMFDCVTNYQCYKGIYSSHNDRNYFEIAHSIEYQLGQYGNIYMYNFVDNHDVARLASNLRDYDRIYCCYTLLYTMYGVPSVYYGSEFGIKGAKGNGADADMAIRPCLELDDIPGRDDTLFEHICELGAIRSQFPALQSGSYKK
;
A
#
# COMPACT_ATOMS: atom_id res chain seq x y z
N ASP A 1 10.43 -16.45 -0.93
CA ASP A 1 9.85 -15.26 -0.45
C ASP A 1 10.14 -14.09 -1.39
N GLY A 2 10.70 -12.92 -0.99
CA GLY A 2 10.85 -11.79 -1.89
C GLY A 2 11.80 -10.73 -1.39
N ILE A 3 11.99 -9.67 -2.21
CA ILE A 3 12.80 -8.48 -1.85
C ILE A 3 12.03 -7.22 -2.23
N ARG A 4 12.03 -6.21 -1.34
CA ARG A 4 11.65 -4.83 -1.64
C ARG A 4 12.92 -4.02 -1.92
N PHE A 5 12.93 -3.30 -3.02
CA PHE A 5 13.97 -2.34 -3.38
C PHE A 5 13.54 -0.93 -3.04
N ASP A 6 14.33 -0.27 -2.22
CA ASP A 6 14.18 1.13 -1.85
C ASP A 6 14.59 2.04 -3.00
N ALA A 7 13.91 3.19 -3.18
CA ALA A 7 14.18 4.15 -4.23
C ALA A 7 14.46 3.49 -5.60
N ALA A 8 13.61 2.55 -5.99
CA ALA A 8 13.86 1.65 -7.11
C ALA A 8 13.89 2.36 -8.47
N ASP A 9 13.34 3.56 -8.58
CA ASP A 9 13.43 4.41 -9.75
C ASP A 9 14.84 5.00 -9.98
N CYS A 10 15.69 4.99 -8.95
CA CYS A 10 17.09 5.41 -9.03
C CYS A 10 18.04 4.26 -9.41
N LEU A 11 17.55 3.02 -9.45
CA LEU A 11 18.38 1.86 -9.79
C LEU A 11 18.53 1.70 -11.30
N ASP A 12 19.69 1.16 -11.70
CA ASP A 12 19.94 0.80 -13.10
C ASP A 12 19.01 -0.33 -13.55
N ASN A 13 18.36 -0.15 -14.70
CA ASN A 13 17.39 -1.12 -15.22
C ASN A 13 18.05 -2.48 -15.56
N ASP A 14 19.28 -2.50 -16.04
CA ASP A 14 19.98 -3.75 -16.36
C ASP A 14 20.35 -4.50 -15.07
N PHE A 15 20.67 -3.78 -14.01
CA PHE A 15 20.84 -4.38 -12.70
C PHE A 15 19.55 -5.06 -12.22
N ILE A 16 18.39 -4.37 -12.30
CA ILE A 16 17.10 -4.94 -11.88
C ILE A 16 16.77 -6.20 -12.71
N LYS A 17 16.95 -6.15 -14.05
CA LYS A 17 16.73 -7.30 -14.92
C LYS A 17 17.63 -8.50 -14.58
N ARG A 18 18.88 -8.23 -14.23
CA ARG A 18 19.83 -9.28 -13.82
C ARG A 18 19.41 -9.91 -12.50
N ILE A 19 18.98 -9.11 -11.52
CA ILE A 19 18.46 -9.62 -10.24
C ILE A 19 17.18 -10.44 -10.48
N HIS A 20 16.25 -9.95 -11.31
CA HIS A 20 15.05 -10.68 -11.68
C HIS A 20 15.41 -12.06 -12.27
N SER A 21 16.25 -12.09 -13.29
CA SER A 21 16.66 -13.35 -13.93
C SER A 21 17.36 -14.30 -12.96
N PHE A 22 18.24 -13.76 -12.11
CA PHE A 22 18.94 -14.57 -11.11
C PHE A 22 17.98 -15.17 -10.08
N THR A 23 17.10 -14.36 -9.48
CA THR A 23 16.16 -14.85 -8.46
C THR A 23 15.18 -15.85 -9.03
N ARG A 24 14.68 -15.65 -10.26
CA ARG A 24 13.80 -16.61 -10.95
C ARG A 24 14.50 -17.94 -11.27
N SER A 25 15.79 -17.93 -11.53
CA SER A 25 16.55 -19.17 -11.73
C SER A 25 16.68 -19.99 -10.46
N MET A 26 16.68 -19.34 -9.30
CA MET A 26 16.78 -19.99 -7.98
C MET A 26 15.40 -20.41 -7.44
N LYS A 27 14.40 -19.53 -7.61
CA LYS A 27 13.04 -19.73 -7.14
C LYS A 27 12.08 -19.03 -8.09
N PRO A 28 11.32 -19.78 -8.92
CA PRO A 28 10.47 -19.22 -9.98
C PRO A 28 9.39 -18.24 -9.49
N ASP A 29 8.93 -18.39 -8.26
CA ASP A 29 7.92 -17.56 -7.60
C ASP A 29 8.52 -16.51 -6.63
N PHE A 30 9.83 -16.23 -6.70
CA PHE A 30 10.47 -15.21 -5.86
C PHE A 30 9.95 -13.82 -6.21
N TRP A 31 9.33 -13.14 -5.23
CA TRP A 31 8.63 -11.89 -5.48
C TRP A 31 9.56 -10.67 -5.37
N LEU A 32 9.51 -9.80 -6.38
CA LEU A 32 10.28 -8.57 -6.43
C LEU A 32 9.36 -7.36 -6.44
N MET A 33 9.57 -6.45 -5.48
CA MET A 33 8.82 -5.21 -5.36
C MET A 33 9.77 -4.00 -5.42
N GLY A 34 9.42 -2.99 -6.22
CA GLY A 34 10.12 -1.71 -6.27
C GLY A 34 9.34 -0.60 -5.57
N GLU A 35 10.03 0.22 -4.78
CA GLU A 35 9.45 1.47 -4.34
C GLU A 35 9.56 2.50 -5.45
N ILE A 36 8.40 2.91 -6.00
CA ILE A 36 8.27 3.94 -7.03
C ILE A 36 7.22 4.94 -6.57
N ILE A 37 7.62 6.21 -6.46
CA ILE A 37 6.70 7.26 -5.99
C ILE A 37 5.93 7.87 -7.16
N HIS A 38 6.59 8.09 -8.30
CA HIS A 38 6.02 8.81 -9.44
C HIS A 38 6.38 8.16 -10.78
N GLY A 39 5.60 8.46 -11.81
CA GLY A 39 5.88 8.07 -13.19
C GLY A 39 4.94 6.99 -13.74
N ASP A 40 5.31 6.47 -14.90
CA ASP A 40 4.60 5.35 -15.52
C ASP A 40 5.11 4.04 -14.92
N TYR A 41 4.33 3.43 -14.08
CA TYR A 41 4.69 2.22 -13.36
C TYR A 41 5.08 1.03 -14.25
N ARG A 42 4.59 0.98 -15.52
CA ARG A 42 4.98 -0.05 -16.50
C ARG A 42 6.47 -0.07 -16.80
N ARG A 43 7.14 1.06 -16.59
CA ARG A 43 8.59 1.16 -16.80
C ARG A 43 9.35 0.19 -15.90
N TRP A 44 8.84 -0.06 -14.70
CA TRP A 44 9.51 -0.88 -13.68
C TRP A 44 8.76 -2.18 -13.36
N ALA A 45 7.42 -2.14 -13.30
CA ALA A 45 6.60 -3.32 -13.09
C ALA A 45 6.24 -3.95 -14.44
N ASN A 46 7.00 -4.97 -14.80
CA ASN A 46 6.87 -5.70 -16.06
C ASN A 46 7.53 -7.09 -15.95
N PRO A 47 7.31 -8.01 -16.90
CA PRO A 47 7.79 -9.38 -16.80
C PRO A 47 9.31 -9.58 -16.72
N GLU A 48 10.11 -8.53 -16.92
CA GLU A 48 11.57 -8.60 -16.88
C GLU A 48 12.17 -7.97 -15.61
N MET A 49 11.37 -7.25 -14.81
CA MET A 49 11.85 -6.44 -13.70
C MET A 49 11.08 -6.75 -12.41
N PHE A 50 10.23 -5.82 -11.93
CA PHE A 50 9.46 -6.00 -10.70
C PHE A 50 8.08 -6.60 -10.97
N ASP A 51 7.65 -7.49 -10.08
CA ASP A 51 6.28 -8.03 -10.08
C ASP A 51 5.26 -6.99 -9.63
N CYS A 52 5.71 -6.04 -8.81
CA CYS A 52 4.87 -5.07 -8.11
C CYS A 52 5.64 -3.78 -7.84
N VAL A 53 4.93 -2.66 -7.77
CA VAL A 53 5.45 -1.38 -7.29
C VAL A 53 4.48 -0.73 -6.31
N THR A 54 5.00 0.20 -5.49
CA THR A 54 4.21 0.95 -4.50
C THR A 54 3.18 1.86 -5.17
N ASN A 55 1.95 1.86 -4.64
CA ASN A 55 0.83 2.61 -5.21
C ASN A 55 0.62 3.97 -4.52
N TYR A 56 1.54 4.89 -4.72
CA TYR A 56 1.41 6.25 -4.19
C TYR A 56 0.26 7.05 -4.85
N GLN A 57 -0.16 6.70 -6.07
CA GLN A 57 -1.28 7.36 -6.73
C GLN A 57 -2.60 7.14 -5.99
N CYS A 58 -2.87 5.90 -5.54
CA CYS A 58 -4.09 5.61 -4.78
C CYS A 58 -3.96 5.97 -3.30
N TYR A 59 -2.77 5.93 -2.70
CA TYR A 59 -2.54 6.27 -1.30
C TYR A 59 -3.23 7.58 -0.90
N LYS A 60 -2.92 8.67 -1.61
CA LYS A 60 -3.53 9.99 -1.33
C LYS A 60 -5.04 9.96 -1.57
N GLY A 61 -5.48 9.37 -2.67
CA GLY A 61 -6.89 9.30 -3.04
C GLY A 61 -7.75 8.57 -2.00
N ILE A 62 -7.21 7.59 -1.29
CA ILE A 62 -7.95 6.87 -0.25
C ILE A 62 -8.35 7.83 0.88
N TYR A 63 -7.39 8.48 1.56
CA TYR A 63 -7.75 9.32 2.70
C TYR A 63 -8.38 10.66 2.29
N SER A 64 -7.97 11.27 1.15
CA SER A 64 -8.54 12.53 0.69
C SER A 64 -10.01 12.38 0.31
N SER A 65 -10.38 11.29 -0.37
CA SER A 65 -11.77 11.02 -0.74
C SER A 65 -12.69 10.94 0.48
N HIS A 66 -12.22 10.31 1.55
CA HIS A 66 -12.98 10.20 2.79
C HIS A 66 -13.06 11.54 3.55
N ASN A 67 -11.96 12.32 3.57
CA ASN A 67 -11.93 13.65 4.18
C ASN A 67 -12.86 14.65 3.48
N ASP A 68 -12.88 14.62 2.16
CA ASP A 68 -13.63 15.57 1.34
C ASP A 68 -15.04 15.06 0.98
N ARG A 69 -15.38 13.82 1.39
CA ARG A 69 -16.64 13.12 1.04
C ARG A 69 -16.87 13.10 -0.47
N ASN A 70 -15.78 12.96 -1.23
CA ASN A 70 -15.78 12.97 -2.68
C ASN A 70 -14.88 11.84 -3.20
N TYR A 71 -15.49 10.83 -3.78
CA TYR A 71 -14.80 9.61 -4.24
C TYR A 71 -14.38 9.64 -5.71
N PHE A 72 -14.56 10.76 -6.41
CA PHE A 72 -14.20 10.86 -7.85
C PHE A 72 -12.70 10.68 -8.07
N GLU A 73 -11.85 11.24 -7.19
CA GLU A 73 -10.39 11.12 -7.29
C GLU A 73 -9.94 9.66 -7.23
N ILE A 74 -10.36 8.93 -6.20
CA ILE A 74 -9.95 7.52 -6.02
C ILE A 74 -10.57 6.61 -7.08
N ALA A 75 -11.83 6.82 -7.45
CA ALA A 75 -12.49 6.07 -8.50
C ALA A 75 -11.78 6.25 -9.85
N HIS A 76 -11.39 7.50 -10.17
CA HIS A 76 -10.61 7.80 -11.38
C HIS A 76 -9.23 7.13 -11.33
N SER A 77 -8.53 7.18 -10.19
CA SER A 77 -7.20 6.56 -10.04
C SER A 77 -7.26 5.05 -10.23
N ILE A 78 -8.26 4.38 -9.65
CA ILE A 78 -8.45 2.92 -9.82
C ILE A 78 -8.76 2.59 -11.29
N GLU A 79 -9.69 3.31 -11.91
CA GLU A 79 -10.07 3.09 -13.30
C GLU A 79 -8.90 3.33 -14.26
N TYR A 80 -8.15 4.42 -14.05
CA TYR A 80 -6.95 4.73 -14.81
C TYR A 80 -5.90 3.62 -14.67
N GLN A 81 -5.61 3.16 -13.46
CA GLN A 81 -4.61 2.11 -13.22
C GLN A 81 -5.00 0.80 -13.88
N LEU A 82 -6.22 0.35 -13.75
CA LEU A 82 -6.70 -0.86 -14.39
C LEU A 82 -6.70 -0.74 -15.92
N GLY A 83 -7.03 0.42 -16.46
CA GLY A 83 -7.00 0.67 -17.91
C GLY A 83 -5.58 0.77 -18.49
N GLN A 84 -4.65 1.36 -17.75
CA GLN A 84 -3.28 1.59 -18.25
C GLN A 84 -2.32 0.46 -17.91
N TYR A 85 -2.43 -0.11 -16.72
CA TYR A 85 -1.44 -1.07 -16.19
C TYR A 85 -1.92 -2.52 -16.32
N GLY A 86 -3.19 -2.76 -16.63
CA GLY A 86 -3.72 -4.09 -16.88
C GLY A 86 -3.49 -5.05 -15.72
N ASN A 87 -2.61 -6.02 -15.92
CA ASN A 87 -2.34 -7.08 -14.96
C ASN A 87 -1.18 -6.78 -13.99
N ILE A 88 -0.69 -5.53 -13.92
CA ILE A 88 0.35 -5.19 -12.95
C ILE A 88 -0.28 -5.14 -11.55
N TYR A 89 0.21 -5.97 -10.65
CA TYR A 89 -0.17 -5.89 -9.25
C TYR A 89 0.44 -4.63 -8.61
N MET A 90 -0.42 -3.84 -7.96
CA MET A 90 0.02 -2.66 -7.22
C MET A 90 0.09 -2.99 -5.73
N TYR A 91 1.14 -2.53 -5.05
CA TYR A 91 1.26 -2.61 -3.60
C TYR A 91 0.51 -1.44 -2.97
N ASN A 92 -0.72 -1.69 -2.55
CA ASN A 92 -1.63 -0.68 -2.01
C ASN A 92 -1.41 -0.50 -0.51
N PHE A 93 -1.45 0.74 -0.06
CA PHE A 93 -1.31 1.08 1.35
C PHE A 93 -2.11 2.35 1.69
N VAL A 94 -2.42 2.54 2.96
CA VAL A 94 -3.07 3.74 3.51
C VAL A 94 -2.11 4.61 4.30
N ASP A 95 -1.00 4.04 4.71
CA ASP A 95 0.19 4.69 5.26
C ASP A 95 1.40 3.74 5.17
N ASN A 96 2.59 4.28 5.43
CA ASN A 96 3.84 3.55 5.51
C ASN A 96 4.85 4.30 6.39
N HIS A 97 6.11 3.84 6.41
CA HIS A 97 7.18 4.42 7.21
C HIS A 97 7.68 5.80 6.72
N ASP A 98 7.22 6.30 5.58
CA ASP A 98 7.66 7.58 4.99
C ASP A 98 6.57 8.65 4.97
N VAL A 99 5.34 8.30 5.30
CA VAL A 99 4.20 9.22 5.31
C VAL A 99 3.50 9.22 6.67
N ALA A 100 2.69 10.24 6.92
CA ALA A 100 1.88 10.31 8.13
C ALA A 100 0.94 9.12 8.24
N ARG A 101 0.71 8.64 9.47
CA ARG A 101 -0.24 7.58 9.79
C ARG A 101 -1.64 7.96 9.31
N LEU A 102 -2.40 6.99 8.83
CA LEU A 102 -3.77 7.21 8.35
C LEU A 102 -4.63 7.92 9.39
N ALA A 103 -4.57 7.47 10.65
CA ALA A 103 -5.32 8.06 11.76
C ALA A 103 -4.98 9.54 12.03
N SER A 104 -3.81 10.01 11.59
CA SER A 104 -3.41 11.43 11.65
C SER A 104 -3.85 12.23 10.42
N ASN A 105 -4.03 11.58 9.28
CA ASN A 105 -4.46 12.21 8.04
C ASN A 105 -5.99 12.40 7.97
N LEU A 106 -6.75 11.61 8.72
CA LEU A 106 -8.22 11.68 8.72
C LEU A 106 -8.73 12.83 9.60
N ARG A 107 -9.67 13.64 9.07
CA ARG A 107 -10.42 14.66 9.81
C ARG A 107 -11.46 14.05 10.74
N ASP A 108 -11.98 12.89 10.36
CA ASP A 108 -12.98 12.12 11.08
C ASP A 108 -12.44 10.70 11.24
N TYR A 109 -12.08 10.31 12.47
CA TYR A 109 -11.44 9.03 12.76
C TYR A 109 -12.31 7.85 12.33
N ASP A 110 -13.63 7.93 12.46
CA ASP A 110 -14.52 6.83 12.11
C ASP A 110 -14.43 6.44 10.62
N ARG A 111 -13.87 7.31 9.78
CA ARG A 111 -13.58 6.99 8.36
C ARG A 111 -12.46 5.98 8.17
N ILE A 112 -11.70 5.67 9.21
CA ILE A 112 -10.60 4.71 9.14
C ILE A 112 -11.09 3.33 8.68
N TYR A 113 -12.24 2.90 9.14
CA TYR A 113 -12.88 1.64 8.74
C TYR A 113 -13.21 1.61 7.24
N CYS A 114 -13.72 2.71 6.71
CA CYS A 114 -13.99 2.84 5.27
C CYS A 114 -12.70 2.82 4.44
N CYS A 115 -11.62 3.46 4.93
CA CYS A 115 -10.33 3.45 4.25
C CYS A 115 -9.75 2.03 4.15
N TYR A 116 -9.80 1.24 5.23
CA TYR A 116 -9.36 -0.14 5.19
C TYR A 116 -10.28 -1.03 4.36
N THR A 117 -11.59 -0.81 4.42
CA THR A 117 -12.53 -1.53 3.54
C THR A 117 -12.17 -1.31 2.07
N LEU A 118 -11.90 -0.06 1.68
CA LEU A 118 -11.47 0.26 0.32
C LEU A 118 -10.12 -0.41 -0.01
N LEU A 119 -9.12 -0.32 0.87
CA LEU A 119 -7.81 -0.95 0.70
C LEU A 119 -7.92 -2.44 0.41
N TYR A 120 -8.72 -3.16 1.17
CA TYR A 120 -8.87 -4.62 1.06
C TYR A 120 -9.76 -5.06 -0.09
N THR A 121 -10.58 -4.16 -0.63
CA THR A 121 -11.47 -4.46 -1.78
C THR A 121 -10.92 -3.97 -3.12
N MET A 122 -9.83 -3.19 -3.11
CA MET A 122 -9.12 -2.79 -4.34
C MET A 122 -8.34 -3.95 -4.94
N TYR A 123 -8.16 -3.91 -6.26
CA TYR A 123 -7.20 -4.75 -6.98
C TYR A 123 -5.77 -4.51 -6.47
N GLY A 124 -4.96 -5.57 -6.45
CA GLY A 124 -3.56 -5.51 -6.03
C GLY A 124 -3.32 -6.11 -4.64
N VAL A 125 -2.23 -5.76 -4.01
CA VAL A 125 -1.79 -6.31 -2.71
C VAL A 125 -2.01 -5.28 -1.62
N PRO A 126 -2.95 -5.49 -0.67
CA PRO A 126 -3.12 -4.60 0.47
C PRO A 126 -1.96 -4.75 1.44
N SER A 127 -1.48 -3.64 1.97
CA SER A 127 -0.45 -3.58 3.00
C SER A 127 -0.92 -2.77 4.19
N VAL A 128 -0.67 -3.29 5.38
CA VAL A 128 -0.92 -2.62 6.65
C VAL A 128 0.42 -2.35 7.32
N TYR A 129 0.71 -1.10 7.63
CA TYR A 129 1.91 -0.71 8.33
C TYR A 129 1.75 -0.98 9.82
N TYR A 130 2.81 -1.51 10.48
CA TYR A 130 2.74 -1.94 11.88
C TYR A 130 2.20 -0.82 12.80
N GLY A 131 1.30 -1.17 13.69
CA GLY A 131 0.61 -0.26 14.60
C GLY A 131 -0.59 0.47 13.98
N SER A 132 -0.68 0.58 12.65
CA SER A 132 -1.81 1.24 11.99
C SER A 132 -3.08 0.40 12.08
N GLU A 133 -2.95 -0.92 12.26
CA GLU A 133 -4.05 -1.83 12.57
C GLU A 133 -4.71 -1.54 13.92
N PHE A 134 -4.03 -0.82 14.81
CA PHE A 134 -4.54 -0.36 16.10
C PHE A 134 -4.89 1.13 16.11
N GLY A 135 -4.89 1.79 14.95
CA GLY A 135 -5.27 3.18 14.81
C GLY A 135 -4.29 4.18 15.42
N ILE A 136 -3.02 3.81 15.62
CA ILE A 136 -2.03 4.74 16.21
C ILE A 136 -1.85 5.96 15.32
N LYS A 137 -1.60 7.11 15.97
CA LYS A 137 -1.35 8.39 15.31
C LYS A 137 0.15 8.66 15.19
N GLY A 138 0.53 9.40 14.18
CA GLY A 138 1.87 9.89 13.95
C GLY A 138 1.91 10.75 12.70
N ALA A 139 2.44 11.96 12.84
CA ALA A 139 2.68 12.86 11.71
C ALA A 139 4.19 13.03 11.52
N LYS A 140 4.64 13.10 10.27
CA LYS A 140 6.04 13.34 9.96
C LYS A 140 6.44 14.72 10.46
N GLY A 141 7.50 14.77 11.26
CA GLY A 141 8.04 16.01 11.82
C GLY A 141 8.97 16.74 10.87
N ASN A 142 9.82 17.60 11.44
CA ASN A 142 10.87 18.30 10.72
C ASN A 142 12.23 18.02 11.36
N GLY A 143 13.30 18.11 10.58
CA GLY A 143 14.68 17.90 11.05
C GLY A 143 15.11 16.44 11.15
N ALA A 144 16.15 16.16 11.93
CA ALA A 144 16.78 14.83 12.01
C ALA A 144 15.85 13.75 12.56
N ASP A 145 14.92 14.10 13.44
CA ASP A 145 13.98 13.17 14.09
C ASP A 145 12.59 13.18 13.41
N ALA A 146 12.51 13.66 12.17
CA ALA A 146 11.25 13.83 11.43
C ALA A 146 10.38 12.56 11.39
N ASP A 147 11.01 11.39 11.33
CA ASP A 147 10.32 10.11 11.18
C ASP A 147 9.99 9.41 12.51
N MET A 148 10.49 9.89 13.63
CA MET A 148 10.30 9.22 14.94
C MET A 148 8.82 9.01 15.29
N ALA A 149 7.98 10.01 15.01
CA ALA A 149 6.55 9.93 15.31
C ALA A 149 5.79 8.92 14.43
N ILE A 150 6.30 8.63 13.23
CA ILE A 150 5.69 7.65 12.31
C ILE A 150 6.33 6.27 12.41
N ARG A 151 7.48 6.15 13.11
CA ARG A 151 8.25 4.89 13.30
C ARG A 151 8.47 4.59 14.78
N PRO A 152 7.42 4.63 15.66
CA PRO A 152 7.61 4.37 17.09
C PRO A 152 8.06 2.92 17.32
N CYS A 153 8.85 2.71 18.36
CA CYS A 153 9.02 1.38 18.93
C CYS A 153 7.75 1.06 19.72
N LEU A 154 7.12 -0.07 19.42
CA LEU A 154 5.87 -0.50 20.02
C LEU A 154 6.07 -1.75 20.85
N GLU A 155 5.52 -1.75 22.05
CA GLU A 155 5.30 -2.95 22.84
C GLU A 155 3.84 -3.37 22.66
N LEU A 156 3.61 -4.60 22.19
CA LEU A 156 2.27 -5.09 21.81
C LEU A 156 1.25 -5.03 22.96
N ASP A 157 1.70 -5.17 24.19
CA ASP A 157 0.86 -5.15 25.37
C ASP A 157 0.59 -3.72 25.90
N ASP A 158 1.29 -2.70 25.35
CA ASP A 158 1.19 -1.30 25.80
C ASP A 158 1.20 -0.34 24.60
N ILE A 159 0.25 -0.50 23.68
CA ILE A 159 0.07 0.41 22.55
C ILE A 159 -0.86 1.56 22.97
N PRO A 160 -0.38 2.81 23.02
CA PRO A 160 -1.20 3.94 23.43
C PRO A 160 -2.37 4.18 22.48
N GLY A 161 -3.59 4.23 23.04
CA GLY A 161 -4.80 4.48 22.25
C GLY A 161 -5.19 3.36 21.30
N ARG A 162 -4.79 2.15 21.61
CA ARG A 162 -5.08 0.92 20.84
C ARG A 162 -6.57 0.75 20.56
N ASP A 163 -6.91 0.57 19.29
CA ASP A 163 -8.27 0.28 18.82
C ASP A 163 -8.37 -1.19 18.38
N ASP A 164 -8.78 -2.06 19.30
CA ASP A 164 -8.95 -3.49 19.00
C ASP A 164 -10.12 -3.75 18.04
N THR A 165 -11.11 -2.88 18.00
CA THR A 165 -12.24 -3.00 17.06
C THR A 165 -11.76 -2.80 15.62
N LEU A 166 -10.82 -1.87 15.40
CA LEU A 166 -10.20 -1.68 14.09
C LEU A 166 -9.37 -2.91 13.69
N PHE A 167 -8.60 -3.47 14.62
CA PHE A 167 -7.84 -4.68 14.38
C PHE A 167 -8.74 -5.85 13.95
N GLU A 168 -9.84 -6.08 14.68
CA GLU A 168 -10.82 -7.11 14.34
C GLU A 168 -11.44 -6.88 12.96
N HIS A 169 -11.80 -5.64 12.64
CA HIS A 169 -12.33 -5.27 11.32
C HIS A 169 -11.33 -5.58 10.19
N ILE A 170 -10.04 -5.27 10.38
CA ILE A 170 -8.99 -5.57 9.40
C ILE A 170 -8.82 -7.09 9.23
N CYS A 171 -8.86 -7.85 10.30
CA CYS A 171 -8.83 -9.32 10.24
C CYS A 171 -10.01 -9.89 9.45
N GLU A 172 -11.21 -9.36 9.67
CA GLU A 172 -12.41 -9.74 8.92
C GLU A 172 -12.28 -9.41 7.42
N LEU A 173 -11.81 -8.22 7.09
CA LEU A 173 -11.54 -7.83 5.69
C LEU A 173 -10.52 -8.76 5.02
N GLY A 174 -9.48 -9.18 5.74
CA GLY A 174 -8.50 -10.16 5.25
C GLY A 174 -9.15 -11.52 4.97
N ALA A 175 -10.01 -11.98 5.88
CA ALA A 175 -10.76 -13.24 5.71
C ALA A 175 -11.72 -13.17 4.51
N ILE A 176 -12.46 -12.07 4.36
CA ILE A 176 -13.35 -11.84 3.21
C ILE A 176 -12.54 -11.85 1.91
N ARG A 177 -11.45 -11.08 1.85
CA ARG A 177 -10.60 -11.00 0.65
C ARG A 177 -10.06 -12.37 0.24
N SER A 178 -9.67 -13.21 1.20
CA SER A 178 -9.15 -14.56 0.92
C SER A 178 -10.20 -15.49 0.32
N GLN A 179 -11.47 -15.28 0.64
CA GLN A 179 -12.59 -16.10 0.16
C GLN A 179 -13.10 -15.66 -1.23
N PHE A 180 -12.87 -14.41 -1.62
CA PHE A 180 -13.40 -13.84 -2.86
C PHE A 180 -12.29 -13.43 -3.84
N PRO A 181 -11.90 -14.30 -4.79
CA PRO A 181 -10.86 -14.01 -5.78
C PRO A 181 -11.11 -12.72 -6.58
N ALA A 182 -12.38 -12.33 -6.74
CA ALA A 182 -12.74 -11.07 -7.42
C ALA A 182 -12.14 -9.82 -6.73
N LEU A 183 -11.93 -9.85 -5.42
CA LEU A 183 -11.28 -8.77 -4.68
C LEU A 183 -9.76 -8.73 -4.88
N GLN A 184 -9.17 -9.85 -5.33
CA GLN A 184 -7.74 -9.98 -5.55
C GLN A 184 -7.34 -9.61 -6.98
N SER A 185 -8.11 -10.08 -7.97
CA SER A 185 -7.77 -9.98 -9.40
C SER A 185 -8.99 -9.72 -10.31
N GLY A 186 -10.10 -9.29 -9.74
CA GLY A 186 -11.31 -8.96 -10.51
C GLY A 186 -11.20 -7.66 -11.29
N SER A 187 -12.13 -7.43 -12.20
CA SER A 187 -12.26 -6.17 -12.91
C SER A 187 -13.05 -5.14 -12.08
N TYR A 188 -12.69 -3.88 -12.23
CA TYR A 188 -13.43 -2.76 -11.64
C TYR A 188 -14.21 -2.03 -12.72
N LYS A 189 -15.46 -1.67 -12.42
CA LYS A 189 -16.28 -0.78 -13.23
C LYS A 189 -16.92 0.27 -12.32
N LYS A 190 -16.74 1.53 -12.68
CA LYS A 190 -17.36 2.70 -12.04
C LYS A 190 -18.84 2.78 -12.38
#